data_fb075a48dba43125004d217273eecb41
#
_entry.id   fb075a48dba43125004d217273eecb41
#
_cell.length_a   1.000
_cell.length_b   1.000
_cell.length_c   1.000
_cell.angle_alpha   90.00
_cell.angle_beta   90.00
_cell.angle_gamma   90.00
#
_symmetry.space_group_name_H-M   'P 1'
#
loop_
_entity.id
_entity.type
_entity.pdbx_description
1 polymer ?
#
loop_
_entity_poly.entity_id
_entity_poly.type
_entity_poly.pdbx_seq_one_letter_code
_entity_poly.pdbx_strand_id
1 'polypeptide(L)'
;MGWKSLMAVNPKKAEEARTFLISVAAELAGMHAQTLRTYDRLGLVIPQRTAGGGRRYSEHDVDLLREVQRLSQDEGVNLAGIKRIIELTNQVEALQSRLKEMAEELAVLRANQRREIAVVPKSTALVVWQPRSRR
;
A
#
# COMPACT_ATOMS: atom_id res chain seq x y z
N MET A 1 13.48 -7.31 -5.62
CA MET A 1 12.51 -7.14 -4.96
C MET A 1 11.50 -6.35 -5.56
N GLY A 2 11.38 -5.28 -5.95
CA GLY A 2 10.42 -4.57 -6.72
C GLY A 2 9.03 -4.54 -6.11
N TRP A 3 8.07 -4.98 -6.85
CA TRP A 3 6.67 -4.85 -6.46
C TRP A 3 6.31 -5.47 -5.13
N LYS A 4 6.80 -6.65 -4.85
CA LYS A 4 6.47 -7.33 -3.61
C LYS A 4 6.96 -6.54 -2.41
N SER A 5 8.13 -5.95 -2.54
CA SER A 5 8.70 -5.16 -1.47
C SER A 5 7.86 -3.90 -1.21
N LEU A 6 7.46 -3.22 -2.28
CA LEU A 6 6.65 -2.03 -2.16
C LEU A 6 5.30 -2.32 -1.51
N MET A 7 4.70 -3.44 -1.89
CA MET A 7 3.37 -3.79 -1.41
C MET A 7 3.38 -4.31 0.02
N ALA A 8 4.49 -4.86 0.47
CA ALA A 8 4.59 -5.41 1.81
C ALA A 8 4.76 -4.34 2.88
N VAL A 9 5.30 -3.19 2.51
CA VAL A 9 5.58 -2.12 3.47
C VAL A 9 4.33 -1.29 3.69
N ASN A 10 4.01 -1.03 4.95
CA ASN A 10 2.94 -0.11 5.28
C ASN A 10 3.48 1.31 5.11
N PRO A 11 3.01 2.07 4.10
CA PRO A 11 3.58 3.38 3.81
C PRO A 11 3.52 4.33 5.00
N LYS A 12 2.42 4.30 5.72
CA LYS A 12 2.25 5.17 6.85
C LYS A 12 3.27 4.91 7.94
N LYS A 13 3.47 3.64 8.23
CA LYS A 13 4.43 3.25 9.26
C LYS A 13 5.85 3.59 8.84
N ALA A 14 6.16 3.39 7.57
CA ALA A 14 7.48 3.73 7.05
C ALA A 14 7.75 5.22 7.15
N GLU A 15 6.75 6.03 6.86
CA GLU A 15 6.89 7.48 6.96
C GLU A 15 7.14 7.93 8.39
N GLU A 16 6.48 7.32 9.34
CA GLU A 16 6.67 7.66 10.74
C GLU A 16 8.02 7.22 11.26
N ALA A 17 8.53 6.10 10.74
CA ALA A 17 9.76 5.51 11.24
C ALA A 17 11.00 6.26 10.79
N ARG A 18 11.02 6.72 9.53
CA ARG A 18 12.26 7.24 8.99
C ARG A 18 12.01 8.09 7.75
N THR A 19 12.66 9.23 7.68
CA THR A 19 12.60 10.08 6.50
C THR A 19 14.00 10.57 6.13
N PHE A 20 14.15 10.96 4.88
CA PHE A 20 15.45 11.40 4.33
C PHE A 20 15.31 12.74 3.63
N LEU A 21 16.36 13.53 3.71
CA LEU A 21 16.46 14.74 2.90
C LEU A 21 16.60 14.35 1.44
N ILE A 22 16.26 15.28 0.56
CA ILE A 22 16.29 15.02 -0.88
C ILE A 22 17.67 14.53 -1.36
N SER A 23 18.75 15.10 -0.83
CA SER A 23 20.08 14.68 -1.26
C SER A 23 20.37 13.23 -0.90
N VAL A 24 19.96 12.81 0.29
CA VAL A 24 20.13 11.43 0.74
C VAL A 24 19.24 10.50 -0.04
N ALA A 25 17.98 10.88 -0.23
CA ALA A 25 17.04 10.07 -0.99
C ALA A 25 17.51 9.85 -2.42
N ALA A 26 18.03 10.90 -3.05
CA ALA A 26 18.58 10.82 -4.40
C ALA A 26 19.73 9.83 -4.46
N GLU A 27 20.63 9.92 -3.50
CA GLU A 27 21.77 9.02 -3.42
C GLU A 27 21.32 7.57 -3.24
N LEU A 28 20.41 7.34 -2.33
CA LEU A 28 19.89 5.98 -2.07
C LEU A 28 19.17 5.42 -3.27
N ALA A 29 18.49 6.25 -4.04
CA ALA A 29 17.74 5.81 -5.21
C ALA A 29 18.59 5.75 -6.48
N GLY A 30 19.81 6.27 -6.43
CA GLY A 30 20.68 6.28 -7.61
C GLY A 30 20.26 7.29 -8.65
N MET A 31 19.70 8.42 -8.23
CA MET A 31 19.22 9.47 -9.12
C MET A 31 19.80 10.81 -8.71
N HIS A 32 19.65 11.79 -9.59
CA HIS A 32 20.00 13.17 -9.25
C HIS A 32 18.87 13.82 -8.47
N ALA A 33 19.24 14.70 -7.53
CA ALA A 33 18.24 15.43 -6.75
C ALA A 33 17.29 16.23 -7.64
N GLN A 34 17.79 16.74 -8.75
CA GLN A 34 16.94 17.47 -9.69
C GLN A 34 15.85 16.60 -10.29
N THR A 35 16.14 15.32 -10.50
CA THR A 35 15.14 14.37 -10.98
C THR A 35 14.03 14.22 -9.94
N LEU A 36 14.39 14.16 -8.66
CA LEU A 36 13.39 14.06 -7.60
C LEU A 36 12.51 15.31 -7.55
N ARG A 37 13.10 16.49 -7.75
CA ARG A 37 12.33 17.73 -7.79
C ARG A 37 11.36 17.73 -8.97
N THR A 38 11.79 17.22 -10.11
CA THR A 38 10.95 17.11 -11.30
C THR A 38 9.79 16.16 -11.03
N TYR A 39 10.04 15.02 -10.41
CA TYR A 39 9.00 14.06 -10.10
C TYR A 39 8.00 14.63 -9.10
N ASP A 40 8.47 15.44 -8.15
CA ASP A 40 7.58 16.13 -7.22
C ASP A 40 6.66 17.08 -7.98
N ARG A 41 7.21 17.89 -8.88
CA ARG A 41 6.40 18.84 -9.66
C ARG A 41 5.38 18.13 -10.54
N LEU A 42 5.74 16.98 -11.08
CA LEU A 42 4.84 16.23 -11.95
C LEU A 42 3.84 15.38 -11.17
N GLY A 43 3.97 15.33 -9.87
CA GLY A 43 3.07 14.53 -9.04
C GLY A 43 3.34 13.04 -9.08
N LEU A 44 4.55 12.65 -9.50
CA LEU A 44 4.90 11.23 -9.59
C LEU A 44 5.29 10.65 -8.25
N VAL A 45 6.21 11.30 -7.57
CA VAL A 45 6.63 10.92 -6.22
C VAL A 45 6.65 12.18 -5.40
N ILE A 46 5.70 12.30 -4.49
CA ILE A 46 5.47 13.52 -3.72
C ILE A 46 6.01 13.33 -2.32
N PRO A 47 7.03 14.13 -1.92
CA PRO A 47 7.57 14.01 -0.57
C PRO A 47 6.68 14.73 0.44
N GLN A 48 6.92 14.43 1.70
CA GLN A 48 6.35 15.22 2.78
C GLN A 48 7.11 16.53 2.88
N ARG A 49 6.46 17.54 3.40
CA ARG A 49 7.09 18.85 3.62
C ARG A 49 7.30 19.08 5.10
N THR A 50 8.49 19.62 5.44
CA THR A 50 8.74 20.04 6.80
C THR A 50 8.14 21.43 7.01
N ALA A 51 8.13 21.90 8.24
CA ALA A 51 7.61 23.22 8.57
C ALA A 51 8.32 24.33 7.79
N GLY A 52 9.60 24.14 7.46
CA GLY A 52 10.35 25.11 6.67
C GLY A 52 10.24 24.90 5.17
N GLY A 53 9.36 24.01 4.71
CA GLY A 53 9.16 23.77 3.28
C GLY A 53 10.12 22.76 2.65
N GLY A 54 10.99 22.16 3.44
CA GLY A 54 11.94 21.16 2.93
C GLY A 54 11.26 19.86 2.56
N ARG A 55 11.87 19.14 1.62
CA ARG A 55 11.34 17.84 1.18
C ARG A 55 11.86 16.73 2.06
N ARG A 56 10.97 15.82 2.43
CA ARG A 56 11.32 14.62 3.20
C ARG A 56 10.74 13.38 2.52
N TYR A 57 11.60 12.43 2.26
CA TYR A 57 11.22 11.19 1.58
C TYR A 57 11.25 10.03 2.56
N SER A 58 10.20 9.21 2.55
CA SER A 58 10.14 8.02 3.39
C SER A 58 10.93 6.88 2.77
N GLU A 59 11.11 5.80 3.53
CA GLU A 59 11.72 4.60 2.96
C GLU A 59 10.88 4.03 1.82
N HIS A 60 9.57 4.12 1.95
CA HIS A 60 8.66 3.71 0.88
C HIS A 60 8.89 4.54 -0.37
N ASP A 61 9.07 5.85 -0.21
CA ASP A 61 9.34 6.75 -1.33
C ASP A 61 10.66 6.38 -2.02
N VAL A 62 11.67 6.07 -1.24
CA VAL A 62 12.97 5.67 -1.79
C VAL A 62 12.85 4.37 -2.57
N ASP A 63 12.10 3.40 -2.04
CA ASP A 63 11.87 2.14 -2.74
C ASP A 63 11.13 2.37 -4.06
N LEU A 64 10.15 3.26 -4.05
CA LEU A 64 9.42 3.62 -5.26
C LEU A 64 10.35 4.28 -6.28
N LEU A 65 11.21 5.19 -5.82
CA LEU A 65 12.17 5.84 -6.70
C LEU A 65 13.14 4.83 -7.32
N ARG A 66 13.58 3.85 -6.55
CA ARG A 66 14.43 2.78 -7.07
C ARG A 66 13.72 1.98 -8.16
N GLU A 67 12.45 1.68 -7.94
CA GLU A 67 11.68 0.95 -8.93
C GLU A 67 11.47 1.79 -10.19
N VAL A 68 11.22 3.08 -10.05
CA VAL A 68 11.11 3.99 -11.18
C VAL A 68 12.42 4.02 -11.96
N GLN A 69 13.55 4.08 -11.26
CA GLN A 69 14.85 4.09 -11.91
C GLN A 69 15.07 2.79 -12.67
N ARG A 70 14.72 1.66 -12.10
CA ARG A 70 14.83 0.37 -12.75
C ARG A 70 13.98 0.32 -14.02
N LEU A 71 12.75 0.77 -13.94
CA LEU A 71 11.84 0.77 -15.09
C LEU A 71 12.38 1.66 -16.20
N SER A 72 12.92 2.81 -15.84
CA SER A 72 13.46 3.75 -16.82
C SER A 72 14.75 3.24 -17.46
N GLN A 73 15.68 2.76 -16.63
CA GLN A 73 17.02 2.39 -17.12
C GLN A 73 17.06 0.99 -17.70
N ASP A 74 16.48 0.03 -17.03
CA ASP A 74 16.60 -1.37 -17.44
C ASP A 74 15.52 -1.78 -18.42
N GLU A 75 14.32 -1.24 -18.31
CA GLU A 75 13.23 -1.63 -19.18
C GLU A 75 12.83 -0.55 -20.17
N GLY A 76 13.45 0.62 -20.09
CA GLY A 76 13.23 1.66 -21.08
C GLY A 76 11.85 2.27 -21.07
N VAL A 77 11.15 2.23 -19.95
CA VAL A 77 9.81 2.81 -19.86
C VAL A 77 9.92 4.32 -19.86
N ASN A 78 9.13 4.99 -20.70
CA ASN A 78 9.16 6.45 -20.75
C ASN A 78 8.39 7.07 -19.59
N LEU A 79 8.49 8.39 -19.46
CA LEU A 79 7.92 9.10 -18.32
C LEU A 79 6.41 8.91 -18.20
N ALA A 80 5.70 8.92 -19.33
CA ALA A 80 4.24 8.72 -19.31
C ALA A 80 3.88 7.33 -18.78
N GLY A 81 4.65 6.32 -19.22
CA GLY A 81 4.45 4.96 -18.73
C GLY A 81 4.76 4.83 -17.26
N ILE A 82 5.83 5.48 -16.81
CA ILE A 82 6.19 5.47 -15.38
C ILE A 82 5.08 6.08 -14.55
N LYS A 83 4.52 7.21 -15.00
CA LYS A 83 3.42 7.84 -14.30
C LYS A 83 2.24 6.89 -14.17
N ARG A 84 1.89 6.22 -15.26
CA ARG A 84 0.78 5.27 -15.26
C ARG A 84 1.04 4.10 -14.32
N ILE A 85 2.27 3.61 -14.31
CA ILE A 85 2.65 2.52 -13.42
C ILE A 85 2.51 2.93 -11.97
N ILE A 86 2.95 4.14 -11.63
CA ILE A 86 2.83 4.65 -10.25
C ILE A 86 1.37 4.75 -9.86
N GLU A 87 0.51 5.28 -10.73
CA GLU A 87 -0.91 5.38 -10.46
C GLU A 87 -1.53 4.01 -10.19
N LEU A 88 -1.19 3.03 -11.03
CA LEU A 88 -1.70 1.68 -10.87
C LEU A 88 -1.17 1.02 -9.60
N THR A 89 0.09 1.25 -9.27
CA THR A 89 0.68 0.73 -8.04
C THR A 89 -0.05 1.29 -6.82
N ASN A 90 -0.34 2.58 -6.83
CA ASN A 90 -1.07 3.20 -5.74
C ASN A 90 -2.48 2.62 -5.60
N GLN A 91 -3.13 2.34 -6.73
CA GLN A 91 -4.45 1.71 -6.70
C GLN A 91 -4.37 0.30 -6.13
N VAL A 92 -3.35 -0.47 -6.52
CA VAL A 92 -3.16 -1.82 -6.00
C VAL A 92 -2.93 -1.78 -4.50
N GLU A 93 -2.10 -0.87 -4.02
CA GLU A 93 -1.84 -0.74 -2.60
C GLU A 93 -3.10 -0.38 -1.82
N ALA A 94 -3.89 0.54 -2.36
CA ALA A 94 -5.16 0.92 -1.73
C ALA A 94 -6.12 -0.25 -1.67
N LEU A 95 -6.21 -1.03 -2.75
CA LEU A 95 -7.07 -2.20 -2.78
C LEU A 95 -6.60 -3.28 -1.81
N GLN A 96 -5.30 -3.47 -1.69
CA GLN A 96 -4.76 -4.44 -0.76
C GLN A 96 -5.05 -4.04 0.69
N SER A 97 -4.93 -2.74 0.99
CA SER A 97 -5.29 -2.24 2.31
C SER A 97 -6.75 -2.47 2.62
N ARG A 98 -7.62 -2.23 1.64
CA ARG A 98 -9.05 -2.44 1.82
C ARG A 98 -9.38 -3.92 2.00
N LEU A 99 -8.71 -4.78 1.25
CA LEU A 99 -8.88 -6.23 1.43
C LEU A 99 -8.48 -6.68 2.82
N LYS A 100 -7.39 -6.14 3.33
CA LYS A 100 -6.94 -6.47 4.68
C LYS A 100 -7.97 -6.05 5.72
N GLU A 101 -8.49 -4.82 5.60
CA GLU A 101 -9.54 -4.34 6.49
C GLU A 101 -10.77 -5.23 6.46
N MET A 102 -11.20 -5.59 5.25
CA MET A 102 -12.38 -6.42 5.09
C MET A 102 -12.15 -7.82 5.67
N ALA A 103 -10.96 -8.38 5.50
CA ALA A 103 -10.64 -9.68 6.07
C ALA A 103 -10.67 -9.63 7.59
N GLU A 104 -10.17 -8.54 8.17
CA GLU A 104 -10.20 -8.36 9.63
C GLU A 104 -11.63 -8.21 10.13
N GLU A 105 -12.45 -7.44 9.42
CA GLU A 105 -13.86 -7.31 9.75
C GLU A 105 -14.58 -8.65 9.69
N LEU A 106 -14.32 -9.42 8.65
CA LEU A 106 -14.91 -10.75 8.53
C LEU A 106 -14.49 -11.66 9.67
N ALA A 107 -13.23 -11.60 10.06
CA ALA A 107 -12.72 -12.43 11.16
C ALA A 107 -13.46 -12.09 12.46
N VAL A 108 -13.66 -10.79 12.71
CA VAL A 108 -14.38 -10.35 13.91
C VAL A 108 -15.83 -10.82 13.86
N LEU A 109 -16.51 -10.65 12.73
CA LEU A 109 -17.89 -11.06 12.59
C LEU A 109 -18.05 -12.57 12.76
N ARG A 110 -17.14 -13.34 12.21
CA ARG A 110 -17.17 -14.80 12.34
C ARG A 110 -16.92 -15.24 13.77
N ALA A 111 -16.02 -14.57 14.46
CA ALA A 111 -15.77 -14.88 15.87
C ALA A 111 -16.99 -14.57 16.73
N ASN A 112 -17.65 -13.45 16.47
CA ASN A 112 -18.88 -13.11 17.19
C ASN A 112 -19.99 -14.10 16.90
N GLN A 113 -20.13 -14.49 15.65
CA GLN A 113 -21.13 -15.46 15.26
C GLN A 113 -20.90 -16.80 15.93
N ARG A 114 -19.67 -17.25 15.98
CA ARG A 114 -19.34 -18.50 16.68
C ARG A 114 -19.68 -18.43 18.15
N ARG A 115 -19.45 -17.29 18.76
CA ARG A 115 -19.79 -17.09 20.16
C ARG A 115 -21.30 -17.19 20.39
N GLU A 116 -22.08 -16.57 19.53
CA GLU A 116 -23.53 -16.62 19.60
C GLU A 116 -24.05 -18.03 19.43
N ILE A 117 -23.48 -18.75 18.48
CA ILE A 117 -23.88 -20.14 18.26
C ILE A 117 -23.56 -20.99 19.49
N ALA A 118 -22.45 -20.74 20.13
CA ALA A 118 -22.05 -21.51 21.31
C ALA A 118 -23.00 -21.33 22.47
N VAL A 119 -23.65 -20.18 22.60
CA VAL A 119 -24.58 -19.96 23.70
C VAL A 119 -26.03 -20.28 23.36
N VAL A 120 -26.34 -20.53 22.10
CA VAL A 120 -27.68 -20.88 21.69
C VAL A 120 -27.90 -22.37 21.92
N PRO A 121 -29.06 -22.79 22.51
CA PRO A 121 -29.33 -24.20 22.72
C PRO A 121 -29.36 -24.97 21.41
N LYS A 122 -28.86 -26.19 21.46
CA LYS A 122 -28.83 -27.02 20.28
C LYS A 122 -30.16 -27.21 19.61
N SER A 123 -31.16 -27.45 20.39
CA SER A 123 -32.49 -27.69 19.86
C SER A 123 -32.99 -26.50 19.06
N THR A 124 -32.75 -25.31 19.54
CA THR A 124 -33.16 -24.11 18.85
C THR A 124 -32.41 -23.94 17.55
N ALA A 125 -31.12 -24.21 17.55
CA ALA A 125 -30.31 -24.07 16.36
C ALA A 125 -30.77 -25.04 15.27
N LEU A 126 -31.09 -26.25 15.65
CA LEU A 126 -31.53 -27.26 14.70
C LEU A 126 -32.86 -26.89 14.08
N VAL A 127 -33.76 -26.36 14.89
CA VAL A 127 -35.08 -26.01 14.38
C VAL A 127 -35.03 -24.85 13.41
N VAL A 128 -34.18 -23.88 13.71
CA VAL A 128 -34.09 -22.68 12.88
C VAL A 128 -33.56 -23.02 11.48
N TRP A 129 -32.61 -23.96 11.38
CA TRP A 129 -31.99 -24.17 10.09
C TRP A 129 -32.45 -25.47 9.43
N GLN A 130 -33.25 -25.36 8.45
CA GLN A 130 -33.72 -26.47 7.69
C GLN A 130 -33.56 -26.12 6.24
N PRO A 131 -32.81 -26.87 5.53
CA PRO A 131 -32.59 -26.48 4.14
C PRO A 131 -33.76 -26.94 3.37
N ARG A 132 -34.45 -26.15 2.74
CA ARG A 132 -35.46 -26.55 2.04
C ARG A 132 -35.17 -27.04 0.84
N SER A 133 -34.69 -27.09 0.28
CA SER A 133 -34.27 -27.49 -0.78
C SER A 133 -34.58 -28.50 -1.30
N ARG A 134 -34.67 -29.12 -1.56
CA ARG A 134 -34.75 -30.12 -2.02
C ARG A 134 -35.83 -30.31 -2.53
N ARG A 135 -36.21 -30.20 -3.16
CA ARG A 135 -37.17 -30.53 -3.64
C ARG A 135 -37.27 -30.18 -4.75
#